data_f8926e3a1ea7dde0686e96837a7e2554
#
_entry.id   f8926e3a1ea7dde0686e96837a7e2554
#
_cell.length_a   1.000
_cell.length_b   1.000
_cell.length_c   1.000
_cell.angle_alpha   90.00
_cell.angle_beta   90.00
_cell.angle_gamma   90.00
#
_symmetry.space_group_name_H-M   'P 1'
#
loop_
_entity.id
_entity.type
_entity.pdbx_description
1 polymer ?
#
loop_
_entity_poly.entity_id
_entity_poly.type
_entity_poly.pdbx_seq_one_letter_code
_entity_poly.pdbx_strand_id
1 'polypeptide(L)'
;MTTSSSGGPDGEAWLALLGDDPRPWLRECDEPFARWVAATQLDDRPAGDAVVRAAHQATLAHPAVRGVLDRVGSWWDPVRSHASPSFAPNLLTLLADLGVSGEDDLPGVGELLDAMAEHRTHDGRFQSFATFMRQPAPAWSSLSCDNYAVCDVLVRFGRGDDPRVRTGLEAIVGDLTETSLGGGCPCRPHSRTGGRGPGRAGDPCPQVTAEALRVLARVDPALHADATSRLHDAARSLLALWRERGSVRPYMFGHGVHFKVVKWPALWYSSRTVLDALGGYPGVWSGPRAADDDRRAAAEIVACLAAYNCDADGRVTPRSVYRGFTDFSFGQKRHPSPVATAWVCSVLRRFDAVATEAVEVDVTRLSSSMGGSGVPVAPR
;
A
#
# COMPACT_ATOMS: atom_id res chain seq x y z
N MET A 1 0.61 -25.67 -7.88
CA MET A 1 -0.80 -26.00 -8.20
C MET A 1 -1.53 -24.69 -8.44
N THR A 2 -1.75 -24.38 -9.71
CA THR A 2 -2.46 -23.17 -10.14
C THR A 2 -3.95 -23.36 -9.86
N THR A 3 -4.48 -22.61 -8.88
CA THR A 3 -5.93 -22.49 -8.71
C THR A 3 -6.46 -21.61 -9.83
N SER A 4 -7.05 -22.23 -10.85
CA SER A 4 -7.83 -21.51 -11.86
C SER A 4 -9.05 -20.90 -11.17
N SER A 5 -9.07 -19.59 -11.02
CA SER A 5 -10.30 -18.85 -10.73
C SER A 5 -11.19 -18.96 -11.97
N SER A 6 -12.36 -19.57 -11.82
CA SER A 6 -13.43 -19.56 -12.80
C SER A 6 -14.02 -18.15 -12.89
N GLY A 7 -13.36 -17.25 -13.61
CA GLY A 7 -13.93 -16.00 -14.08
C GLY A 7 -14.81 -16.30 -15.28
N GLY A 8 -16.11 -16.06 -15.16
CA GLY A 8 -17.00 -15.94 -16.31
C GLY A 8 -16.62 -14.75 -17.21
N PRO A 9 -17.28 -14.52 -18.36
CA PRO A 9 -16.96 -13.45 -19.32
C PRO A 9 -17.10 -12.02 -18.78
N ASP A 10 -17.30 -11.81 -17.48
CA ASP A 10 -17.70 -10.55 -16.83
C ASP A 10 -16.57 -9.86 -16.05
N GLY A 11 -15.31 -10.26 -16.19
CA GLY A 11 -14.17 -9.74 -15.39
C GLY A 11 -13.75 -8.29 -15.67
N GLU A 12 -14.64 -7.41 -16.12
CA GLU A 12 -14.37 -6.00 -16.44
C GLU A 12 -15.43 -5.03 -15.86
N ALA A 13 -16.23 -5.46 -14.89
CA ALA A 13 -17.22 -4.60 -14.24
C ALA A 13 -16.57 -3.37 -13.57
N TRP A 14 -15.32 -3.48 -13.12
CA TRP A 14 -14.56 -2.39 -12.54
C TRP A 14 -14.35 -1.20 -13.48
N LEU A 15 -14.40 -1.40 -14.82
CA LEU A 15 -14.30 -0.33 -15.80
C LEU A 15 -15.49 0.64 -15.72
N ALA A 16 -16.66 0.18 -15.28
CA ALA A 16 -17.82 1.04 -15.09
C ALA A 16 -17.61 2.11 -13.98
N LEU A 17 -16.59 1.97 -13.13
CA LEU A 17 -16.20 2.97 -12.17
C LEU A 17 -15.39 4.13 -12.77
N LEU A 18 -14.92 3.93 -14.01
CA LEU A 18 -14.10 4.87 -14.73
C LEU A 18 -14.88 5.45 -15.90
N GLY A 19 -15.08 6.62 -16.16
CA GLY A 19 -15.87 7.14 -17.30
C GLY A 19 -15.48 6.54 -18.66
N ASP A 20 -14.18 6.25 -18.87
CA ASP A 20 -13.66 5.60 -20.07
C ASP A 20 -12.59 4.56 -19.69
N ASP A 21 -12.23 3.68 -20.62
CA ASP A 21 -11.16 2.67 -20.42
C ASP A 21 -9.77 3.28 -20.68
N PRO A 22 -8.93 3.48 -19.65
CA PRO A 22 -7.63 4.09 -19.83
C PRO A 22 -6.55 3.12 -20.34
N ARG A 23 -6.82 1.80 -20.45
CA ARG A 23 -5.82 0.78 -20.83
C ARG A 23 -5.18 1.04 -22.21
N PRO A 24 -5.91 1.43 -23.29
CA PRO A 24 -5.27 1.77 -24.55
C PRO A 24 -4.23 2.89 -24.40
N TRP A 25 -4.58 3.95 -23.69
CA TRP A 25 -3.66 5.06 -23.42
C TRP A 25 -2.45 4.63 -22.58
N LEU A 26 -2.63 3.75 -21.59
CA LEU A 26 -1.53 3.23 -20.76
C LEU A 26 -0.53 2.39 -21.56
N ARG A 27 -1.01 1.62 -22.56
CA ARG A 27 -0.14 0.80 -23.42
C ARG A 27 0.75 1.65 -24.34
N GLU A 28 0.29 2.84 -24.71
CA GLU A 28 0.94 3.74 -25.67
C GLU A 28 1.71 4.89 -25.02
N CYS A 29 1.60 5.07 -23.68
CA CYS A 29 2.24 6.17 -22.97
C CYS A 29 3.78 6.07 -23.00
N ASP A 30 4.46 7.21 -22.83
CA ASP A 30 5.91 7.30 -22.84
C ASP A 30 6.57 6.76 -21.56
N GLU A 31 5.82 6.59 -20.45
CA GLU A 31 6.34 6.10 -19.19
C GLU A 31 6.52 4.57 -19.20
N PRO A 32 7.75 4.03 -19.20
CA PRO A 32 7.98 2.59 -19.30
C PRO A 32 7.44 1.83 -18.10
N PHE A 33 7.54 2.38 -16.89
CA PHE A 33 7.00 1.78 -15.68
C PHE A 33 5.46 1.75 -15.67
N ALA A 34 4.78 2.72 -16.27
CA ALA A 34 3.33 2.66 -16.44
C ALA A 34 2.93 1.55 -17.41
N ARG A 35 3.65 1.40 -18.52
CA ARG A 35 3.47 0.28 -19.47
C ARG A 35 3.76 -1.07 -18.81
N TRP A 36 4.78 -1.14 -17.95
CA TRP A 36 5.08 -2.36 -17.20
C TRP A 36 3.94 -2.75 -16.26
N VAL A 37 3.40 -1.80 -15.48
CA VAL A 37 2.25 -2.04 -14.60
C VAL A 37 1.02 -2.45 -15.40
N ALA A 38 0.73 -1.76 -16.51
CA ALA A 38 -0.41 -2.12 -17.38
C ALA A 38 -0.27 -3.53 -17.94
N ALA A 39 0.90 -3.87 -18.48
CA ALA A 39 1.15 -5.19 -19.07
C ALA A 39 1.05 -6.32 -18.02
N THR A 40 1.61 -6.12 -16.82
CA THR A 40 1.68 -7.18 -15.80
C THR A 40 0.42 -7.28 -14.94
N GLN A 41 -0.25 -6.14 -14.62
CA GLN A 41 -1.33 -6.09 -13.64
C GLN A 41 -2.72 -5.85 -14.25
N LEU A 42 -2.80 -5.37 -15.49
CA LEU A 42 -4.07 -5.17 -16.19
C LEU A 42 -4.28 -6.14 -17.36
N ASP A 43 -3.19 -6.51 -18.04
CA ASP A 43 -3.23 -7.42 -19.19
C ASP A 43 -2.78 -8.85 -18.84
N ASP A 44 -2.39 -9.14 -17.58
CA ASP A 44 -1.88 -10.44 -17.06
C ASP A 44 -0.76 -11.05 -17.90
N ARG A 45 0.07 -10.22 -18.53
CA ARG A 45 1.20 -10.72 -19.32
C ARG A 45 2.26 -11.31 -18.41
N PRO A 46 2.79 -12.49 -18.73
CA PRO A 46 3.84 -13.11 -17.92
C PRO A 46 5.15 -12.33 -18.00
N ALA A 47 6.00 -12.46 -16.99
CA ALA A 47 7.30 -11.77 -16.92
C ALA A 47 8.20 -12.05 -18.17
N GLY A 48 8.05 -13.23 -18.78
CA GLY A 48 8.75 -13.61 -20.01
C GLY A 48 8.21 -12.97 -21.30
N ASP A 49 7.11 -12.20 -21.25
CA ASP A 49 6.57 -11.51 -22.43
C ASP A 49 7.53 -10.41 -22.93
N ALA A 50 7.63 -10.26 -24.25
CA ALA A 50 8.55 -9.28 -24.86
C ALA A 50 8.21 -7.84 -24.48
N VAL A 51 6.91 -7.50 -24.35
CA VAL A 51 6.45 -6.16 -23.95
C VAL A 51 6.83 -5.89 -22.50
N VAL A 52 6.63 -6.88 -21.59
CA VAL A 52 6.99 -6.75 -20.18
C VAL A 52 8.49 -6.57 -20.02
N ARG A 53 9.31 -7.38 -20.68
CA ARG A 53 10.78 -7.25 -20.65
C ARG A 53 11.26 -5.91 -21.20
N ALA A 54 10.71 -5.47 -22.31
CA ALA A 54 11.10 -4.17 -22.92
C ALA A 54 10.72 -3.00 -22.00
N ALA A 55 9.53 -3.00 -21.42
CA ALA A 55 9.08 -1.99 -20.48
C ALA A 55 9.95 -1.99 -19.20
N HIS A 56 10.29 -3.17 -18.66
CA HIS A 56 11.15 -3.32 -17.49
C HIS A 56 12.56 -2.78 -17.75
N GLN A 57 13.21 -3.16 -18.85
CA GLN A 57 14.53 -2.64 -19.22
C GLN A 57 14.54 -1.12 -19.38
N ALA A 58 13.51 -0.57 -20.04
CA ALA A 58 13.36 0.87 -20.18
C ALA A 58 13.12 1.57 -18.83
N THR A 59 12.41 0.89 -17.88
CA THR A 59 12.23 1.38 -16.50
C THR A 59 13.57 1.50 -15.78
N LEU A 60 14.43 0.48 -15.83
CA LEU A 60 15.74 0.49 -15.18
C LEU A 60 16.66 1.57 -15.78
N ALA A 61 16.53 1.87 -17.08
CA ALA A 61 17.30 2.91 -17.76
C ALA A 61 16.74 4.33 -17.53
N HIS A 62 15.51 4.46 -16.99
CA HIS A 62 14.82 5.74 -16.90
C HIS A 62 15.48 6.69 -15.88
N PRO A 63 15.77 7.97 -16.25
CA PRO A 63 16.47 8.90 -15.35
C PRO A 63 15.77 9.11 -14.00
N ALA A 64 14.44 9.20 -13.98
CA ALA A 64 13.70 9.37 -12.75
C ALA A 64 13.86 8.17 -11.78
N VAL A 65 13.90 6.93 -12.30
CA VAL A 65 14.13 5.71 -11.51
C VAL A 65 15.57 5.72 -10.95
N ARG A 66 16.55 6.05 -11.78
CA ARG A 66 17.95 6.21 -11.32
C ARG A 66 18.08 7.29 -10.27
N GLY A 67 17.40 8.44 -10.44
CA GLY A 67 17.38 9.50 -9.44
C GLY A 67 16.74 9.09 -8.11
N VAL A 68 15.83 8.11 -8.10
CA VAL A 68 15.34 7.51 -6.85
C VAL A 68 16.40 6.61 -6.23
N LEU A 69 17.07 5.77 -7.02
CA LEU A 69 18.18 4.91 -6.56
C LEU A 69 19.29 5.74 -5.91
N ASP A 70 19.70 6.84 -6.53
CA ASP A 70 20.72 7.75 -5.98
C ASP A 70 20.31 8.39 -4.65
N ARG A 71 19.02 8.45 -4.35
CA ARG A 71 18.47 9.01 -3.11
C ARG A 71 18.25 7.99 -2.00
N VAL A 72 18.38 6.70 -2.27
CA VAL A 72 18.11 5.66 -1.26
C VAL A 72 19.03 5.79 -0.05
N GLY A 73 20.27 6.26 -0.24
CA GLY A 73 21.18 6.61 0.85
C GLY A 73 21.70 5.39 1.64
N SER A 74 22.24 5.66 2.80
CA SER A 74 22.78 4.66 3.72
C SER A 74 21.76 4.30 4.80
N TRP A 75 21.74 3.01 5.24
CA TRP A 75 20.92 2.61 6.38
C TRP A 75 21.33 3.27 7.72
N TRP A 76 22.53 3.85 7.75
CA TRP A 76 23.08 4.60 8.88
C TRP A 76 22.68 6.07 8.90
N ASP A 77 21.98 6.56 7.86
CA ASP A 77 21.50 7.93 7.83
C ASP A 77 20.29 8.09 8.75
N PRO A 78 20.31 9.06 9.70
CA PRO A 78 19.24 9.16 10.70
C PRO A 78 17.93 9.66 10.09
N VAL A 79 16.87 8.92 10.33
CA VAL A 79 15.51 9.25 9.88
C VAL A 79 14.75 9.98 10.97
N ARG A 80 14.01 11.02 10.60
CA ARG A 80 13.13 11.79 11.51
C ARG A 80 11.70 11.28 11.52
N SER A 81 11.28 10.59 10.47
CA SER A 81 9.93 10.05 10.33
C SER A 81 9.90 8.92 9.29
N HIS A 82 9.32 7.78 9.66
CA HIS A 82 9.03 6.69 8.73
C HIS A 82 7.97 7.06 7.66
N ALA A 83 7.19 8.12 7.89
CA ALA A 83 6.29 8.69 6.87
C ALA A 83 7.02 9.62 5.88
N SER A 84 8.35 9.83 6.05
CA SER A 84 9.13 10.62 5.10
C SER A 84 9.22 9.94 3.75
N PRO A 85 9.00 10.66 2.64
CA PRO A 85 9.21 10.10 1.30
C PRO A 85 10.69 9.77 1.00
N SER A 86 11.63 10.24 1.83
CA SER A 86 13.08 9.92 1.74
C SER A 86 13.50 8.78 2.67
N PHE A 87 12.58 8.17 3.41
CA PHE A 87 12.88 6.96 4.18
C PHE A 87 13.21 5.81 3.23
N ALA A 88 14.37 5.18 3.37
CA ALA A 88 14.85 4.18 2.42
C ALA A 88 13.83 3.08 2.09
N PRO A 89 13.10 2.47 3.04
CA PRO A 89 12.04 1.53 2.72
C PRO A 89 10.93 2.13 1.82
N ASN A 90 10.57 3.41 1.98
CA ASN A 90 9.57 4.05 1.14
C ASN A 90 10.08 4.25 -0.30
N LEU A 91 11.36 4.58 -0.48
CA LEU A 91 11.98 4.70 -1.80
C LEU A 91 12.10 3.34 -2.49
N LEU A 92 12.50 2.30 -1.76
CA LEU A 92 12.58 0.93 -2.29
C LEU A 92 11.19 0.37 -2.60
N THR A 93 10.18 0.66 -1.77
CA THR A 93 8.78 0.32 -2.07
C THR A 93 8.31 0.98 -3.37
N LEU A 94 8.63 2.27 -3.57
CA LEU A 94 8.33 2.96 -4.81
C LEU A 94 9.03 2.30 -6.00
N LEU A 95 10.32 1.98 -5.89
CA LEU A 95 11.07 1.29 -6.95
C LEU A 95 10.42 -0.05 -7.30
N ALA A 96 10.03 -0.84 -6.30
CA ALA A 96 9.34 -2.10 -6.53
C ALA A 96 7.94 -1.90 -7.15
N ASP A 97 7.21 -0.82 -6.81
CA ASP A 97 5.94 -0.47 -7.46
C ASP A 97 6.12 -0.03 -8.93
N LEU A 98 7.32 0.44 -9.29
CA LEU A 98 7.70 0.76 -10.66
C LEU A 98 8.21 -0.45 -11.46
N GLY A 99 8.33 -1.62 -10.83
CA GLY A 99 8.78 -2.85 -11.47
C GLY A 99 10.25 -3.21 -11.24
N VAL A 100 10.96 -2.47 -10.39
CA VAL A 100 12.33 -2.81 -9.99
C VAL A 100 12.30 -3.96 -8.99
N SER A 101 13.19 -4.92 -9.11
CA SER A 101 13.23 -6.16 -8.32
C SER A 101 14.62 -6.46 -7.75
N GLY A 102 14.70 -7.47 -6.88
CA GLY A 102 15.97 -7.96 -6.36
C GLY A 102 16.82 -8.76 -7.35
N GLU A 103 16.26 -9.08 -8.53
CA GLU A 103 16.99 -9.75 -9.62
C GLU A 103 17.76 -8.75 -10.50
N ASP A 104 17.48 -7.44 -10.32
CA ASP A 104 18.13 -6.39 -11.08
C ASP A 104 19.51 -6.09 -10.50
N ASP A 105 20.48 -5.84 -11.39
CA ASP A 105 21.83 -5.39 -10.99
C ASP A 105 21.78 -3.90 -10.60
N LEU A 106 21.55 -3.67 -9.32
CA LEU A 106 21.38 -2.34 -8.74
C LEU A 106 22.55 -2.03 -7.79
N PRO A 107 23.55 -1.24 -8.20
CA PRO A 107 24.69 -0.91 -7.36
C PRO A 107 24.26 -0.37 -5.98
N GLY A 108 24.81 -0.94 -4.91
CA GLY A 108 24.57 -0.51 -3.52
C GLY A 108 23.25 -0.97 -2.89
N VAL A 109 22.26 -1.43 -3.68
CA VAL A 109 20.96 -1.89 -3.13
C VAL A 109 21.15 -3.18 -2.35
N GLY A 110 21.94 -4.14 -2.85
CA GLY A 110 22.21 -5.40 -2.15
C GLY A 110 22.83 -5.16 -0.77
N GLU A 111 23.85 -4.30 -0.70
CA GLU A 111 24.51 -3.91 0.57
C GLU A 111 23.54 -3.22 1.54
N LEU A 112 22.66 -2.37 1.03
CA LEU A 112 21.64 -1.73 1.84
C LEU A 112 20.64 -2.74 2.41
N LEU A 113 20.16 -3.71 1.60
CA LEU A 113 19.25 -4.76 2.04
C LEU A 113 19.92 -5.64 3.11
N ASP A 114 21.21 -5.95 2.95
CA ASP A 114 21.99 -6.70 3.95
C ASP A 114 22.11 -5.89 5.25
N ALA A 115 22.41 -4.59 5.18
CA ALA A 115 22.44 -3.71 6.34
C ALA A 115 21.07 -3.62 7.04
N MET A 116 19.97 -3.54 6.30
CA MET A 116 18.61 -3.60 6.87
C MET A 116 18.37 -4.93 7.61
N ALA A 117 18.79 -6.06 7.00
CA ALA A 117 18.62 -7.39 7.59
C ALA A 117 19.48 -7.63 8.84
N GLU A 118 20.61 -6.94 8.99
CA GLU A 118 21.51 -7.06 10.16
C GLU A 118 20.96 -6.34 11.40
N HIS A 119 20.32 -5.17 11.25
CA HIS A 119 19.87 -4.36 12.38
C HIS A 119 18.52 -4.82 12.92
N ARG A 120 18.56 -5.66 13.95
CA ARG A 120 17.37 -6.27 14.58
C ARG A 120 17.41 -6.18 16.10
N THR A 121 16.24 -6.24 16.71
CA THR A 121 16.07 -6.48 18.14
C THR A 121 16.34 -7.96 18.47
N HIS A 122 16.46 -8.29 19.75
CA HIS A 122 16.64 -9.67 20.20
C HIS A 122 15.43 -10.58 19.87
N ASP A 123 14.23 -9.99 19.72
CA ASP A 123 13.00 -10.67 19.29
C ASP A 123 12.81 -10.63 17.76
N GLY A 124 13.86 -10.33 17.00
CA GLY A 124 13.91 -10.44 15.54
C GLY A 124 13.30 -9.30 14.74
N ARG A 125 12.84 -8.22 15.39
CA ARG A 125 12.25 -7.07 14.69
C ARG A 125 13.31 -6.18 14.08
N PHE A 126 13.11 -5.75 12.85
CA PHE A 126 14.01 -4.81 12.20
C PHE A 126 13.98 -3.43 12.83
N GLN A 127 15.13 -2.77 12.79
CA GLN A 127 15.35 -1.46 13.40
C GLN A 127 15.75 -0.43 12.36
N SER A 128 15.27 0.81 12.54
CA SER A 128 15.73 1.99 11.81
C SER A 128 16.66 2.83 12.69
N PHE A 129 17.67 3.46 12.09
CA PHE A 129 18.48 4.47 12.77
C PHE A 129 17.73 5.81 12.74
N ALA A 130 17.20 6.26 13.87
CA ALA A 130 16.20 7.31 13.88
C ALA A 130 16.22 8.21 15.12
N THR A 131 15.64 9.42 14.96
CA THR A 131 15.35 10.38 16.04
C THR A 131 13.85 10.48 16.27
N PHE A 132 13.21 9.36 16.62
CA PHE A 132 11.77 9.33 16.86
C PHE A 132 11.42 9.62 18.34
N MET A 133 10.16 9.99 18.55
CA MET A 133 9.54 10.00 19.87
C MET A 133 10.32 10.78 20.93
N ARG A 134 10.79 11.98 20.59
CA ARG A 134 11.52 12.88 21.50
C ARG A 134 12.89 12.35 21.95
N GLN A 135 13.52 11.51 21.17
CA GLN A 135 14.90 11.09 21.44
C GLN A 135 15.86 12.28 21.29
N PRO A 136 16.85 12.42 22.18
CA PRO A 136 17.82 13.53 22.10
C PRO A 136 18.84 13.36 20.95
N ALA A 137 19.08 12.13 20.53
CA ALA A 137 20.00 11.78 19.45
C ALA A 137 19.49 10.57 18.67
N PRO A 138 19.95 10.36 17.42
CA PRO A 138 19.64 9.16 16.65
C PRO A 138 20.04 7.89 17.40
N ALA A 139 19.21 6.87 17.31
CA ALA A 139 19.48 5.55 17.86
C ALA A 139 18.73 4.48 17.07
N TRP A 140 19.24 3.25 17.12
CA TRP A 140 18.53 2.11 16.60
C TRP A 140 17.24 1.88 17.40
N SER A 141 16.14 1.83 16.69
CA SER A 141 14.82 1.64 17.29
C SER A 141 13.90 0.89 16.35
N SER A 142 12.96 0.14 16.90
CA SER A 142 11.95 -0.59 16.16
C SER A 142 10.57 -0.09 16.55
N LEU A 143 9.85 0.47 15.58
CA LEU A 143 8.42 0.65 15.63
C LEU A 143 7.78 -0.43 14.75
N SER A 144 6.49 -0.76 14.96
CA SER A 144 5.81 -1.74 14.11
C SER A 144 5.85 -1.35 12.63
N CYS A 145 5.62 -0.08 12.32
CA CYS A 145 5.70 0.44 10.96
C CYS A 145 7.11 0.34 10.34
N ASP A 146 8.19 0.46 11.14
CA ASP A 146 9.55 0.27 10.64
C ASP A 146 9.81 -1.19 10.31
N ASN A 147 9.48 -2.10 11.25
CA ASN A 147 9.64 -3.53 11.04
C ASN A 147 8.88 -4.01 9.79
N TYR A 148 7.64 -3.55 9.61
CA TYR A 148 6.79 -4.00 8.51
C TYR A 148 7.26 -3.44 7.16
N ALA A 149 7.67 -2.17 7.13
CA ALA A 149 8.23 -1.56 5.93
C ALA A 149 9.53 -2.25 5.48
N VAL A 150 10.42 -2.60 6.43
CA VAL A 150 11.65 -3.34 6.12
C VAL A 150 11.33 -4.77 5.66
N CYS A 151 10.40 -5.47 6.32
CA CYS A 151 9.96 -6.80 5.86
C CYS A 151 9.38 -6.75 4.44
N ASP A 152 8.50 -5.77 4.13
CA ASP A 152 7.92 -5.64 2.79
C ASP A 152 9.01 -5.45 1.73
N VAL A 153 9.96 -4.58 1.98
CA VAL A 153 11.10 -4.35 1.08
C VAL A 153 11.92 -5.62 0.89
N LEU A 154 12.34 -6.28 1.97
CA LEU A 154 13.17 -7.48 1.90
C LEU A 154 12.46 -8.61 1.13
N VAL A 155 11.15 -8.80 1.34
CA VAL A 155 10.34 -9.77 0.60
C VAL A 155 10.28 -9.39 -0.89
N ARG A 156 10.00 -8.14 -1.22
CA ARG A 156 9.86 -7.67 -2.61
C ARG A 156 11.17 -7.71 -3.40
N PHE A 157 12.30 -7.61 -2.69
CA PHE A 157 13.63 -7.71 -3.29
C PHE A 157 14.24 -9.12 -3.15
N GLY A 158 13.38 -10.15 -3.02
CA GLY A 158 13.77 -11.57 -3.13
C GLY A 158 14.45 -12.14 -1.89
N ARG A 159 14.40 -11.46 -0.72
CA ARG A 159 15.00 -11.94 0.53
C ARG A 159 13.98 -12.65 1.45
N GLY A 160 12.80 -13.01 0.95
CA GLY A 160 11.73 -13.62 1.76
C GLY A 160 12.12 -14.94 2.44
N ASP A 161 13.05 -15.68 1.85
CA ASP A 161 13.55 -16.96 2.40
C ASP A 161 14.70 -16.81 3.41
N ASP A 162 15.24 -15.60 3.59
CA ASP A 162 16.26 -15.35 4.63
C ASP A 162 15.68 -15.63 6.03
N PRO A 163 16.34 -16.45 6.86
CA PRO A 163 15.85 -16.75 8.22
C PRO A 163 15.61 -15.49 9.07
N ARG A 164 16.38 -14.42 8.84
CA ARG A 164 16.21 -13.13 9.51
C ARG A 164 14.88 -12.48 9.13
N VAL A 165 14.50 -12.56 7.85
CA VAL A 165 13.25 -12.01 7.34
C VAL A 165 12.07 -12.86 7.84
N ARG A 166 12.21 -14.18 7.85
CA ARG A 166 11.18 -15.08 8.40
C ARG A 166 10.87 -14.77 9.86
N THR A 167 11.89 -14.55 10.70
CA THR A 167 11.66 -14.13 12.09
C THR A 167 10.95 -12.76 12.19
N GLY A 168 11.27 -11.81 11.30
CA GLY A 168 10.54 -10.54 11.19
C GLY A 168 9.08 -10.72 10.80
N LEU A 169 8.78 -11.63 9.87
CA LEU A 169 7.41 -11.99 9.46
C LEU A 169 6.63 -12.68 10.59
N GLU A 170 7.26 -13.60 11.33
CA GLU A 170 6.68 -14.22 12.54
C GLU A 170 6.31 -13.16 13.58
N ALA A 171 7.15 -12.13 13.75
CA ALA A 171 6.85 -11.02 14.64
C ALA A 171 5.64 -10.21 14.16
N ILE A 172 5.43 -10.04 12.83
CA ILE A 172 4.23 -9.41 12.27
C ILE A 172 3.00 -10.27 12.56
N VAL A 173 3.08 -11.58 12.34
CA VAL A 173 2.00 -12.52 12.67
C VAL A 173 1.65 -12.49 14.16
N GLY A 174 2.67 -12.39 15.03
CA GLY A 174 2.49 -12.26 16.47
C GLY A 174 1.84 -10.93 16.91
N ASP A 175 1.93 -9.89 16.09
CA ASP A 175 1.29 -8.59 16.34
C ASP A 175 -0.20 -8.54 15.94
N LEU A 176 -0.68 -9.52 15.18
CA LEU A 176 -2.10 -9.70 14.90
C LEU A 176 -2.82 -10.15 16.16
N THR A 177 -3.47 -9.22 16.84
CA THR A 177 -4.15 -9.46 18.12
C THR A 177 -5.58 -8.97 18.08
N GLU A 178 -6.36 -9.32 19.09
CA GLU A 178 -7.67 -8.74 19.30
C GLU A 178 -7.54 -7.26 19.67
N THR A 179 -8.39 -6.44 19.08
CA THR A 179 -8.43 -4.98 19.27
C THR A 179 -9.85 -4.51 19.56
N SER A 180 -10.04 -3.23 19.84
CA SER A 180 -11.38 -2.64 20.07
C SER A 180 -12.35 -2.77 18.86
N LEU A 181 -11.83 -3.10 17.68
CA LEU A 181 -12.61 -3.28 16.44
C LEU A 181 -12.47 -4.71 15.86
N GLY A 182 -12.27 -5.69 16.70
CA GLY A 182 -11.95 -7.07 16.32
C GLY A 182 -10.45 -7.26 16.18
N GLY A 183 -9.97 -7.90 15.12
CA GLY A 183 -8.55 -8.14 14.89
C GLY A 183 -7.75 -6.88 14.50
N GLY A 184 -6.46 -7.00 14.40
CA GLY A 184 -5.57 -5.96 13.87
C GLY A 184 -4.24 -5.85 14.60
N CYS A 185 -3.44 -4.87 14.20
CA CYS A 185 -2.16 -4.59 14.82
C CYS A 185 -2.25 -3.28 15.62
N PRO A 186 -2.14 -3.29 16.95
CA PRO A 186 -2.03 -2.07 17.73
C PRO A 186 -0.66 -1.42 17.52
N CYS A 187 -0.57 -0.10 17.70
CA CYS A 187 0.72 0.58 17.70
C CYS A 187 1.50 0.21 18.98
N ARG A 188 2.61 -0.48 18.81
CA ARG A 188 3.50 -0.81 19.93
C ARG A 188 4.21 0.43 20.45
N PRO A 189 4.31 0.62 21.77
CA PRO A 189 5.11 1.68 22.34
C PRO A 189 6.58 1.53 21.95
N HIS A 190 7.24 2.65 21.69
CA HIS A 190 8.69 2.68 21.48
C HIS A 190 9.41 2.19 22.75
N SER A 191 10.29 1.21 22.63
CA SER A 191 10.90 0.49 23.76
C SER A 191 11.65 1.37 24.76
N ARG A 192 12.30 2.44 24.28
CA ARG A 192 13.13 3.35 25.12
C ARG A 192 12.35 4.52 25.71
N THR A 193 11.36 5.03 25.00
CA THR A 193 10.67 6.27 25.40
C THR A 193 9.22 6.03 25.82
N GLY A 194 8.68 4.83 25.61
CA GLY A 194 7.27 4.52 25.80
C GLY A 194 6.32 5.26 24.83
N GLY A 195 6.90 6.08 23.92
CA GLY A 195 6.12 6.84 22.94
C GLY A 195 5.43 5.92 21.93
N ARG A 196 4.22 6.25 21.58
CA ARG A 196 3.42 5.56 20.54
C ARG A 196 2.60 6.58 19.76
N GLY A 197 2.01 6.16 18.65
CA GLY A 197 1.05 6.98 17.92
C GLY A 197 -0.12 7.43 18.82
N PRO A 198 -0.76 8.57 18.53
CA PRO A 198 -1.94 9.02 19.27
C PRO A 198 -3.08 8.01 19.09
N GLY A 199 -3.84 7.75 20.15
CA GLY A 199 -4.94 6.79 20.19
C GLY A 199 -4.98 6.04 21.50
N ARG A 200 -5.97 5.18 21.68
CA ARG A 200 -6.13 4.36 22.89
C ARG A 200 -5.24 3.12 22.81
N ALA A 201 -4.79 2.64 23.93
CA ALA A 201 -4.20 1.29 24.01
C ALA A 201 -5.29 0.26 23.63
N GLY A 202 -4.98 -0.63 22.71
CA GLY A 202 -5.94 -1.63 22.23
C GLY A 202 -6.73 -1.23 20.98
N ASP A 203 -6.66 0.04 20.54
CA ASP A 203 -7.17 0.37 19.19
C ASP A 203 -6.25 -0.21 18.12
N PRO A 204 -6.78 -0.70 16.98
CA PRO A 204 -5.94 -1.07 15.86
C PRO A 204 -5.31 0.19 15.27
N CYS A 205 -4.03 0.11 14.90
CA CYS A 205 -3.40 1.14 14.09
C CYS A 205 -3.70 0.87 12.61
N PRO A 206 -4.49 1.70 11.91
CA PRO A 206 -4.92 1.42 10.54
C PRO A 206 -3.76 1.26 9.56
N GLN A 207 -2.72 2.10 9.69
CA GLN A 207 -1.52 2.04 8.86
C GLN A 207 -0.79 0.71 9.06
N VAL A 208 -0.47 0.38 10.30
CA VAL A 208 0.28 -0.83 10.65
C VAL A 208 -0.51 -2.09 10.28
N THR A 209 -1.84 -2.10 10.49
CA THR A 209 -2.70 -3.22 10.09
C THR A 209 -2.70 -3.40 8.56
N ALA A 210 -2.81 -2.32 7.79
CA ALA A 210 -2.76 -2.39 6.33
C ALA A 210 -1.38 -2.86 5.84
N GLU A 211 -0.29 -2.39 6.44
CA GLU A 211 1.08 -2.82 6.12
C GLU A 211 1.29 -4.31 6.42
N ALA A 212 0.85 -4.80 7.60
CA ALA A 212 0.92 -6.21 7.96
C ALA A 212 0.21 -7.09 6.93
N LEU A 213 -1.02 -6.73 6.58
CA LEU A 213 -1.81 -7.46 5.59
C LEU A 213 -1.14 -7.48 4.21
N ARG A 214 -0.57 -6.35 3.77
CA ARG A 214 0.14 -6.26 2.47
C ARG A 214 1.38 -7.15 2.42
N VAL A 215 2.19 -7.12 3.47
CA VAL A 215 3.40 -7.95 3.56
C VAL A 215 3.04 -9.43 3.57
N LEU A 216 2.09 -9.84 4.43
CA LEU A 216 1.72 -11.25 4.59
C LEU A 216 0.98 -11.80 3.37
N ALA A 217 0.31 -10.97 2.58
CA ALA A 217 -0.27 -11.38 1.29
C ALA A 217 0.76 -11.69 0.19
N ARG A 218 2.03 -11.30 0.37
CA ARG A 218 3.12 -11.50 -0.60
C ARG A 218 3.96 -12.75 -0.34
N VAL A 219 3.85 -13.33 0.85
CA VAL A 219 4.62 -14.51 1.22
C VAL A 219 3.78 -15.77 1.09
N ASP A 220 4.46 -16.93 1.07
CA ASP A 220 3.78 -18.22 1.01
C ASP A 220 2.76 -18.34 2.15
N PRO A 221 1.46 -18.57 1.86
CA PRO A 221 0.43 -18.77 2.88
C PRO A 221 0.77 -19.84 3.91
N ALA A 222 1.60 -20.82 3.56
CA ALA A 222 2.05 -21.85 4.49
C ALA A 222 2.83 -21.29 5.68
N LEU A 223 3.50 -20.13 5.53
CA LEU A 223 4.26 -19.47 6.61
C LEU A 223 3.36 -18.88 7.72
N HIS A 224 2.06 -18.72 7.45
CA HIS A 224 1.11 -18.16 8.41
C HIS A 224 -0.27 -18.85 8.36
N ALA A 225 -0.30 -20.14 7.99
CA ALA A 225 -1.53 -20.90 7.82
C ALA A 225 -2.38 -20.94 9.10
N ASP A 226 -1.76 -21.02 10.27
CA ASP A 226 -2.37 -20.97 11.59
C ASP A 226 -2.92 -19.58 11.96
N ALA A 227 -2.50 -18.52 11.26
CA ALA A 227 -2.94 -17.16 11.47
C ALA A 227 -4.05 -16.69 10.51
N THR A 228 -4.53 -17.53 9.61
CA THR A 228 -5.53 -17.16 8.59
C THR A 228 -6.76 -16.47 9.18
N SER A 229 -7.30 -16.96 10.29
CA SER A 229 -8.44 -16.31 10.95
C SER A 229 -8.08 -14.90 11.44
N ARG A 230 -6.92 -14.73 12.08
CA ARG A 230 -6.45 -13.43 12.58
C ARG A 230 -6.19 -12.44 11.44
N LEU A 231 -5.73 -12.91 10.29
CA LEU A 231 -5.57 -12.09 9.08
C LEU A 231 -6.93 -11.61 8.54
N HIS A 232 -7.91 -12.50 8.49
CA HIS A 232 -9.28 -12.13 8.09
C HIS A 232 -9.90 -11.14 9.08
N ASP A 233 -9.70 -11.32 10.38
CA ASP A 233 -10.20 -10.41 11.41
C ASP A 233 -9.51 -9.03 11.31
N ALA A 234 -8.21 -9.01 11.03
CA ALA A 234 -7.48 -7.77 10.77
C ALA A 234 -7.99 -7.05 9.50
N ALA A 235 -8.29 -7.79 8.43
CA ALA A 235 -8.88 -7.22 7.23
C ALA A 235 -10.30 -6.66 7.50
N ARG A 236 -11.13 -7.38 8.27
CA ARG A 236 -12.45 -6.89 8.71
C ARG A 236 -12.34 -5.62 9.57
N SER A 237 -11.30 -5.49 10.40
CA SER A 237 -11.12 -4.28 11.21
C SER A 237 -10.88 -3.04 10.37
N LEU A 238 -10.20 -3.14 9.21
CA LEU A 238 -10.07 -2.01 8.28
C LEU A 238 -11.43 -1.60 7.69
N LEU A 239 -12.30 -2.57 7.39
CA LEU A 239 -13.67 -2.30 6.95
C LEU A 239 -14.53 -1.72 8.07
N ALA A 240 -14.40 -2.24 9.31
CA ALA A 240 -15.07 -1.70 10.48
C ALA A 240 -14.68 -0.24 10.77
N LEU A 241 -13.39 0.10 10.65
CA LEU A 241 -12.89 1.48 10.74
C LEU A 241 -13.58 2.42 9.73
N TRP A 242 -13.83 1.92 8.53
CA TRP A 242 -14.57 2.69 7.53
C TRP A 242 -16.06 2.82 7.89
N ARG A 243 -16.72 1.76 8.28
CA ARG A 243 -18.15 1.80 8.69
C ARG A 243 -18.37 2.75 9.84
N GLU A 244 -17.50 2.73 10.83
CA GLU A 244 -17.61 3.51 12.06
C GLU A 244 -16.89 4.87 12.01
N ARG A 245 -16.50 5.32 10.82
CA ARG A 245 -15.72 6.56 10.60
C ARG A 245 -16.36 7.84 11.18
N GLY A 246 -17.66 7.80 11.45
CA GLY A 246 -18.37 8.91 12.09
C GLY A 246 -18.16 8.97 13.61
N SER A 247 -17.85 7.85 14.26
CA SER A 247 -17.72 7.71 15.72
C SER A 247 -16.33 7.26 16.18
N VAL A 248 -15.59 6.53 15.34
CA VAL A 248 -14.28 5.98 15.66
C VAL A 248 -13.20 6.63 14.79
N ARG A 249 -12.17 7.16 15.45
CA ARG A 249 -10.98 7.71 14.80
C ARG A 249 -9.75 7.22 15.54
N PRO A 250 -9.25 6.02 15.24
CA PRO A 250 -8.08 5.52 15.90
C PRO A 250 -6.85 6.32 15.49
N TYR A 251 -6.04 6.68 16.46
CA TYR A 251 -4.82 7.45 16.25
C TYR A 251 -5.08 8.77 15.48
N MET A 252 -4.19 9.11 14.54
CA MET A 252 -4.30 10.28 13.65
C MET A 252 -5.03 9.97 12.33
N PHE A 253 -5.45 8.73 12.13
CA PHE A 253 -5.98 8.25 10.86
C PHE A 253 -7.48 8.52 10.76
N GLY A 254 -7.87 9.51 9.97
CA GLY A 254 -9.26 9.81 9.66
C GLY A 254 -9.61 9.47 8.22
N HIS A 255 -10.90 9.37 7.93
CA HIS A 255 -11.44 9.01 6.61
C HIS A 255 -11.98 10.21 5.83
N GLY A 256 -11.41 11.40 6.06
CA GLY A 256 -11.71 12.62 5.31
C GLY A 256 -10.97 12.70 3.97
N VAL A 257 -10.74 13.94 3.52
CA VAL A 257 -10.08 14.23 2.23
C VAL A 257 -8.73 13.51 2.08
N HIS A 258 -7.91 13.49 3.12
CA HIS A 258 -6.58 12.85 3.06
C HIS A 258 -6.61 11.32 2.92
N PHE A 259 -7.73 10.70 3.25
CA PHE A 259 -7.96 9.29 2.99
C PHE A 259 -8.48 9.06 1.56
N LYS A 260 -9.45 9.87 1.12
CA LYS A 260 -10.13 9.73 -0.17
C LYS A 260 -9.25 10.16 -1.35
N VAL A 261 -8.50 11.27 -1.19
CA VAL A 261 -7.55 11.78 -2.20
C VAL A 261 -6.16 11.25 -1.93
N VAL A 262 -5.65 10.42 -2.82
CA VAL A 262 -4.32 9.82 -2.70
C VAL A 262 -3.24 10.88 -2.80
N LYS A 263 -2.30 10.88 -1.85
CA LYS A 263 -1.07 11.67 -1.93
C LYS A 263 0.04 10.82 -2.57
N TRP A 264 0.57 11.28 -3.68
CA TRP A 264 1.52 10.53 -4.49
C TRP A 264 2.99 10.82 -4.15
N PRO A 265 3.86 9.78 -4.20
CA PRO A 265 3.53 8.37 -4.26
C PRO A 265 2.73 7.92 -3.02
N ALA A 266 1.94 6.85 -3.11
CA ALA A 266 0.99 6.43 -2.07
C ALA A 266 1.70 5.72 -0.91
N LEU A 267 2.45 6.47 -0.11
CA LEU A 267 3.30 5.98 0.97
C LEU A 267 2.57 5.84 2.32
N TRP A 268 1.38 6.40 2.47
CA TRP A 268 0.70 6.49 3.75
C TRP A 268 -0.78 6.12 3.63
N TYR A 269 -1.40 5.91 4.79
CA TYR A 269 -2.80 5.50 4.92
C TYR A 269 -3.74 6.30 4.02
N SER A 270 -4.41 5.62 3.12
CA SER A 270 -5.36 6.16 2.13
C SER A 270 -6.29 5.07 1.63
N SER A 271 -7.35 5.45 0.90
CA SER A 271 -8.25 4.48 0.24
C SER A 271 -7.48 3.48 -0.62
N ARG A 272 -6.45 3.94 -1.37
CA ARG A 272 -5.61 3.07 -2.19
C ARG A 272 -4.84 2.05 -1.34
N THR A 273 -4.17 2.48 -0.26
CA THR A 273 -3.36 1.57 0.57
C THR A 273 -4.22 0.55 1.33
N VAL A 274 -5.42 0.94 1.76
CA VAL A 274 -6.39 0.03 2.38
C VAL A 274 -6.90 -0.99 1.38
N LEU A 275 -7.29 -0.56 0.17
CA LEU A 275 -7.74 -1.50 -0.87
C LEU A 275 -6.60 -2.39 -1.35
N ASP A 276 -5.36 -1.88 -1.45
CA ASP A 276 -4.21 -2.71 -1.78
C ASP A 276 -4.02 -3.85 -0.76
N ALA A 277 -4.20 -3.57 0.54
CA ALA A 277 -4.17 -4.58 1.59
C ALA A 277 -5.35 -5.56 1.49
N LEU A 278 -6.58 -5.05 1.37
CA LEU A 278 -7.80 -5.86 1.30
C LEU A 278 -7.86 -6.75 0.05
N GLY A 279 -7.23 -6.34 -1.05
CA GLY A 279 -7.14 -7.11 -2.28
C GLY A 279 -6.41 -8.46 -2.12
N GLY A 280 -5.59 -8.63 -1.08
CA GLY A 280 -4.98 -9.90 -0.71
C GLY A 280 -5.93 -10.87 0.03
N TYR A 281 -7.10 -10.38 0.47
CA TYR A 281 -8.04 -11.14 1.31
C TYR A 281 -9.47 -11.09 0.77
N PRO A 282 -9.71 -11.51 -0.48
CA PRO A 282 -11.02 -11.36 -1.13
C PRO A 282 -12.14 -12.08 -0.39
N GLY A 283 -11.87 -13.17 0.32
CA GLY A 283 -12.87 -13.91 1.11
C GLY A 283 -13.51 -13.11 2.26
N VAL A 284 -12.98 -11.94 2.60
CA VAL A 284 -13.54 -11.07 3.66
C VAL A 284 -14.68 -10.19 3.12
N TRP A 285 -14.58 -9.73 1.89
CA TRP A 285 -15.51 -8.76 1.28
C TRP A 285 -16.20 -9.30 0.01
N SER A 286 -15.87 -10.50 -0.43
CA SER A 286 -16.44 -11.13 -1.63
C SER A 286 -16.76 -12.60 -1.36
N GLY A 287 -17.72 -13.14 -2.12
CA GLY A 287 -18.14 -14.53 -2.04
C GLY A 287 -19.19 -14.80 -0.97
N PRO A 288 -19.63 -16.06 -0.83
CA PRO A 288 -20.83 -16.44 -0.06
C PRO A 288 -20.65 -16.34 1.47
N ARG A 289 -19.43 -16.14 1.96
CA ARG A 289 -19.12 -15.99 3.39
C ARG A 289 -18.81 -14.55 3.80
N ALA A 290 -18.77 -13.63 2.86
CA ALA A 290 -18.58 -12.21 3.15
C ALA A 290 -19.86 -11.66 3.80
N ALA A 291 -19.71 -10.90 4.88
CA ALA A 291 -20.84 -10.19 5.46
C ALA A 291 -21.26 -9.03 4.53
N ASP A 292 -22.56 -8.79 4.42
CA ASP A 292 -23.10 -7.71 3.58
C ASP A 292 -22.52 -6.34 3.93
N ASP A 293 -22.31 -6.08 5.22
CA ASP A 293 -21.72 -4.84 5.71
C ASP A 293 -20.25 -4.70 5.32
N ASP A 294 -19.48 -5.79 5.29
CA ASP A 294 -18.09 -5.81 4.85
C ASP A 294 -18.02 -5.60 3.34
N ARG A 295 -18.89 -6.26 2.58
CA ARG A 295 -19.02 -6.10 1.14
C ARG A 295 -19.37 -4.64 0.78
N ARG A 296 -20.38 -4.07 1.45
CA ARG A 296 -20.78 -2.67 1.27
C ARG A 296 -19.64 -1.70 1.61
N ALA A 297 -18.93 -1.92 2.72
CA ALA A 297 -17.80 -1.09 3.10
C ALA A 297 -16.68 -1.12 2.06
N ALA A 298 -16.37 -2.29 1.49
CA ALA A 298 -15.41 -2.42 0.41
C ALA A 298 -15.87 -1.65 -0.83
N ALA A 299 -17.13 -1.80 -1.26
CA ALA A 299 -17.71 -1.07 -2.39
C ALA A 299 -17.65 0.46 -2.18
N GLU A 300 -17.96 0.96 -0.98
CA GLU A 300 -17.87 2.39 -0.66
C GLU A 300 -16.42 2.93 -0.75
N ILE A 301 -15.42 2.17 -0.30
CA ILE A 301 -14.01 2.58 -0.40
C ILE A 301 -13.55 2.56 -1.85
N VAL A 302 -13.96 1.55 -2.63
CA VAL A 302 -13.71 1.43 -4.08
C VAL A 302 -14.29 2.63 -4.82
N ALA A 303 -15.57 2.95 -4.58
CA ALA A 303 -16.23 4.14 -5.15
C ALA A 303 -15.50 5.43 -4.80
N CYS A 304 -15.05 5.58 -3.53
CA CYS A 304 -14.24 6.72 -3.13
C CYS A 304 -12.89 6.79 -3.86
N LEU A 305 -12.20 5.67 -4.04
CA LEU A 305 -10.92 5.67 -4.77
C LEU A 305 -11.13 6.17 -6.20
N ALA A 306 -12.13 5.67 -6.92
CA ALA A 306 -12.43 6.10 -8.28
C ALA A 306 -12.86 7.57 -8.32
N ALA A 307 -13.93 7.94 -7.61
CA ALA A 307 -14.56 9.25 -7.70
C ALA A 307 -13.67 10.43 -7.24
N TYR A 308 -12.75 10.22 -6.30
CA TYR A 308 -11.89 11.30 -5.81
C TYR A 308 -10.54 11.38 -6.55
N ASN A 309 -10.18 10.41 -7.36
CA ASN A 309 -8.85 10.37 -8.00
C ASN A 309 -8.91 10.30 -9.53
N CYS A 310 -9.92 9.65 -10.13
CA CYS A 310 -10.07 9.55 -11.58
C CYS A 310 -10.88 10.72 -12.14
N ASP A 311 -10.61 11.12 -13.37
CA ASP A 311 -11.41 12.04 -14.17
C ASP A 311 -12.40 11.28 -15.08
N ALA A 312 -13.12 12.01 -15.93
CA ALA A 312 -14.11 11.43 -16.82
C ALA A 312 -13.52 10.47 -17.87
N ASP A 313 -12.24 10.61 -18.17
CA ASP A 313 -11.50 9.72 -19.09
C ASP A 313 -10.90 8.51 -18.36
N GLY A 314 -11.26 8.27 -17.10
CA GLY A 314 -10.70 7.20 -16.25
C GLY A 314 -9.25 7.42 -15.82
N ARG A 315 -8.70 8.62 -16.03
CA ARG A 315 -7.30 8.94 -15.79
C ARG A 315 -7.10 9.63 -14.45
N VAL A 316 -5.95 9.41 -13.82
CA VAL A 316 -5.59 10.05 -12.54
C VAL A 316 -4.75 11.29 -12.80
N THR A 317 -5.30 12.47 -12.51
CA THR A 317 -4.52 13.69 -12.35
C THR A 317 -4.25 13.90 -10.85
N PRO A 318 -2.99 13.83 -10.38
CA PRO A 318 -2.67 13.96 -8.97
C PRO A 318 -3.18 15.28 -8.37
N ARG A 319 -3.87 15.21 -7.22
CA ARG A 319 -4.32 16.39 -6.47
C ARG A 319 -3.42 16.70 -5.28
N SER A 320 -2.74 15.68 -4.77
CA SER A 320 -1.82 15.77 -3.64
C SER A 320 -0.53 15.02 -3.94
N VAL A 321 0.62 15.66 -3.74
CA VAL A 321 1.93 15.09 -4.07
C VAL A 321 2.94 15.37 -2.96
N TYR A 322 3.91 14.46 -2.78
CA TYR A 322 5.10 14.73 -1.99
C TYR A 322 6.11 15.53 -2.82
N ARG A 323 6.94 16.33 -2.16
CA ARG A 323 8.06 17.01 -2.81
C ARG A 323 9.16 16.01 -3.19
N GLY A 324 9.91 16.33 -4.25
CA GLY A 324 11.08 15.54 -4.66
C GLY A 324 10.78 14.43 -5.68
N PHE A 325 9.61 14.46 -6.34
CA PHE A 325 9.23 13.49 -7.38
C PHE A 325 8.78 14.18 -8.68
N THR A 326 9.28 15.37 -8.95
CA THR A 326 8.89 16.18 -10.13
C THR A 326 9.26 15.52 -11.46
N ASP A 327 10.21 14.57 -11.45
CA ASP A 327 10.65 13.82 -12.63
C ASP A 327 9.70 12.68 -13.02
N PHE A 328 8.66 12.45 -12.21
CA PHE A 328 7.56 11.52 -12.47
C PHE A 328 6.28 12.27 -12.79
N SER A 329 5.43 11.72 -13.64
CA SER A 329 4.12 12.28 -13.95
C SER A 329 3.24 12.45 -12.72
N PHE A 330 3.35 11.57 -11.72
CA PHE A 330 2.62 11.70 -10.46
C PHE A 330 3.17 12.80 -9.52
N GLY A 331 4.33 13.36 -9.79
CA GLY A 331 4.95 14.42 -8.98
C GLY A 331 4.43 15.83 -9.27
N GLN A 332 3.43 15.96 -10.13
CA GLN A 332 2.80 17.23 -10.53
C GLN A 332 1.26 17.12 -10.42
N LYS A 333 0.51 18.23 -10.63
CA LYS A 333 -0.94 18.32 -10.40
C LYS A 333 -1.73 18.82 -11.61
N ARG A 334 -1.11 18.93 -12.78
CA ARG A 334 -1.69 19.62 -13.95
C ARG A 334 -2.19 18.68 -15.03
N HIS A 335 -1.56 17.53 -15.15
CA HIS A 335 -1.81 16.58 -16.23
C HIS A 335 -2.06 15.18 -15.66
N PRO A 336 -2.80 14.33 -16.38
CA PRO A 336 -2.92 12.92 -16.02
C PRO A 336 -1.56 12.24 -15.91
N SER A 337 -1.44 11.34 -14.94
CA SER A 337 -0.25 10.53 -14.70
C SER A 337 -0.51 9.11 -15.15
N PRO A 338 0.21 8.59 -16.17
CA PRO A 338 0.05 7.21 -16.61
C PRO A 338 0.28 6.21 -15.49
N VAL A 339 1.36 6.33 -14.74
CA VAL A 339 1.67 5.37 -13.67
C VAL A 339 0.69 5.45 -12.50
N ALA A 340 0.25 6.64 -12.09
CA ALA A 340 -0.77 6.76 -11.05
C ALA A 340 -2.11 6.16 -11.50
N THR A 341 -2.47 6.33 -12.77
CA THR A 341 -3.64 5.71 -13.39
C THR A 341 -3.51 4.18 -13.40
N ALA A 342 -2.37 3.64 -13.87
CA ALA A 342 -2.12 2.21 -13.88
C ALA A 342 -2.22 1.59 -12.48
N TRP A 343 -1.67 2.25 -11.46
CA TRP A 343 -1.78 1.78 -10.07
C TRP A 343 -3.20 1.83 -9.51
N VAL A 344 -4.01 2.84 -9.85
CA VAL A 344 -5.41 2.88 -9.42
C VAL A 344 -6.21 1.79 -10.12
N CYS A 345 -6.06 1.64 -11.43
CA CYS A 345 -6.72 0.59 -12.21
C CYS A 345 -6.36 -0.81 -11.70
N SER A 346 -5.10 -1.07 -11.38
CA SER A 346 -4.67 -2.38 -10.84
C SER A 346 -5.31 -2.71 -9.49
N VAL A 347 -5.58 -1.68 -8.67
CA VAL A 347 -6.33 -1.87 -7.42
C VAL A 347 -7.80 -2.10 -7.72
N LEU A 348 -8.45 -1.25 -8.52
CA LEU A 348 -9.88 -1.36 -8.83
C LEU A 348 -10.23 -2.71 -9.47
N ARG A 349 -9.39 -3.21 -10.38
CA ARG A 349 -9.55 -4.51 -11.03
C ARG A 349 -9.68 -5.67 -10.03
N ARG A 350 -8.94 -5.63 -8.92
CA ARG A 350 -9.01 -6.67 -7.87
C ARG A 350 -10.36 -6.69 -7.15
N PHE A 351 -11.13 -5.60 -7.24
CA PHE A 351 -12.44 -5.43 -6.63
C PHE A 351 -13.60 -5.55 -7.63
N ASP A 352 -13.37 -6.19 -8.76
CA ASP A 352 -14.38 -6.40 -9.81
C ASP A 352 -15.68 -6.98 -9.25
N ALA A 353 -15.60 -7.92 -8.31
CA ALA A 353 -16.75 -8.56 -7.67
C ALA A 353 -17.69 -7.62 -6.89
N VAL A 354 -17.27 -6.41 -6.55
CA VAL A 354 -18.08 -5.38 -5.88
C VAL A 354 -18.24 -4.12 -6.73
N ALA A 355 -17.76 -4.14 -7.97
CA ALA A 355 -17.77 -2.96 -8.84
C ALA A 355 -19.17 -2.46 -9.16
N THR A 356 -20.12 -3.34 -9.43
CA THR A 356 -21.52 -2.98 -9.70
C THR A 356 -22.14 -2.24 -8.51
N GLU A 357 -21.90 -2.73 -7.28
CA GLU A 357 -22.38 -2.05 -6.06
C GLU A 357 -21.65 -0.72 -5.85
N ALA A 358 -20.36 -0.66 -6.17
CA ALA A 358 -19.57 0.56 -6.02
C ALA A 358 -20.02 1.67 -6.96
N VAL A 359 -20.48 1.35 -8.17
CA VAL A 359 -21.06 2.32 -9.13
C VAL A 359 -22.32 3.00 -8.56
N GLU A 360 -23.14 2.26 -7.80
CA GLU A 360 -24.37 2.77 -7.19
C GLU A 360 -24.13 3.65 -5.94
N VAL A 361 -22.88 3.75 -5.46
CA VAL A 361 -22.54 4.51 -4.25
C VAL A 361 -22.52 6.02 -4.53
N ASP A 362 -23.41 6.78 -3.89
CA ASP A 362 -23.33 8.23 -3.84
C ASP A 362 -22.23 8.66 -2.83
N VAL A 363 -21.00 8.85 -3.31
CA VAL A 363 -19.85 9.22 -2.50
C VAL A 363 -19.99 10.58 -1.79
N THR A 364 -20.92 11.44 -2.27
CA THR A 364 -21.15 12.78 -1.66
C THR A 364 -21.89 12.66 -0.33
N ARG A 365 -22.67 11.59 -0.14
CA ARG A 365 -23.42 11.30 1.09
C ARG A 365 -22.60 10.53 2.12
N LEU A 366 -21.41 10.05 1.76
CA LEU A 366 -20.56 9.34 2.71
C LEU A 366 -19.98 10.32 3.73
N SER A 367 -20.37 10.16 4.99
CA SER A 367 -19.87 11.01 6.08
C SER A 367 -18.34 10.97 6.16
N SER A 368 -17.74 12.12 6.45
CA SER A 368 -16.32 12.19 6.84
C SER A 368 -16.20 11.91 8.34
N SER A 369 -15.04 11.41 8.77
CA SER A 369 -14.74 11.27 10.21
C SER A 369 -14.87 12.61 10.93
N MET A 370 -15.34 12.59 12.19
CA MET A 370 -15.43 13.77 13.03
C MET A 370 -14.07 14.50 13.10
N GLY A 371 -14.06 15.80 12.82
CA GLY A 371 -12.95 16.69 13.16
C GLY A 371 -11.84 16.89 12.13
N GLY A 372 -12.13 16.93 10.85
CA GLY A 372 -11.23 17.45 9.83
C GLY A 372 -11.65 18.87 9.40
N SER A 373 -10.93 19.90 9.84
CA SER A 373 -11.06 21.29 9.34
C SER A 373 -10.45 21.44 7.94
N GLY A 374 -10.74 20.53 7.02
CA GLY A 374 -10.30 20.59 5.63
C GLY A 374 -11.43 21.12 4.74
N VAL A 375 -11.11 22.04 3.83
CA VAL A 375 -12.01 22.44 2.75
C VAL A 375 -12.52 21.19 2.04
N PRO A 376 -13.85 21.00 1.85
CA PRO A 376 -14.37 19.84 1.13
C PRO A 376 -13.82 19.84 -0.29
N VAL A 377 -13.09 18.79 -0.65
CA VAL A 377 -12.73 18.51 -2.05
C VAL A 377 -13.89 17.72 -2.62
N ALA A 378 -14.58 18.27 -3.62
CA ALA A 378 -15.63 17.58 -4.32
C ALA A 378 -15.05 16.38 -5.11
N PRO A 379 -15.81 15.28 -5.28
CA PRO A 379 -15.51 14.26 -6.28
C PRO A 379 -15.51 14.90 -7.67
N ARG A 380 -14.89 14.26 -8.62
CA ARG A 380 -14.89 14.67 -10.03
C ARG A 380 -16.11 14.15 -10.76
#